data_8845f2d88df6dc61a18ee1d5b6eb1fce
#
_entry.id   8845f2d88df6dc61a18ee1d5b6eb1fce
#
_cell.length_a   1.000
_cell.length_b   1.000
_cell.length_c   1.000
_cell.angle_alpha   90.00
_cell.angle_beta   90.00
_cell.angle_gamma   90.00
#
_symmetry.space_group_name_H-M   'P 1'
#
loop_
_entity.id
_entity.type
_entity.pdbx_description
1 polymer ?
#
loop_
_entity_poly.entity_id
_entity_poly.type
_entity_poly.pdbx_seq_one_letter_code
_entity_poly.pdbx_strand_id
1 'polypeptide(L)'
;MKNRVITISREFGSGGRTIGKKVAKQLGIPCYDAEIIQEMVKETGFTPEYVKEAGEYTPGSFLSSAFSNRLFGPTNEDILWEHQYKVITELAQKGPCVIVGRCADYILQDKADCLKVFIHADMDFRARRIVEVYGEREQSPEERLRDKDKRRAAYHRFYTDMKWGYAQNYHLTLNSGVLGIDQCVKIIASLY
;
A
#
# COMPACT_ATOMS: atom_id res chain seq x y z
N MET A 1 8.70 2.23 -24.49
CA MET A 1 9.33 2.34 -23.14
C MET A 1 8.25 2.10 -22.10
N LYS A 2 8.58 1.38 -20.99
CA LYS A 2 7.64 1.25 -19.87
C LYS A 2 7.55 2.59 -19.11
N ASN A 3 6.36 2.99 -18.68
CA ASN A 3 6.19 4.19 -17.85
C ASN A 3 6.90 3.99 -16.50
N ARG A 4 7.58 5.04 -16.02
CA ARG A 4 8.19 5.01 -14.70
C ARG A 4 7.13 5.22 -13.62
N VAL A 5 7.08 4.28 -12.69
CA VAL A 5 6.11 4.28 -11.58
C VAL A 5 6.87 4.23 -10.26
N ILE A 6 6.46 5.03 -9.29
CA ILE A 6 6.97 4.95 -7.92
C ILE A 6 5.91 4.25 -7.05
N THR A 7 6.25 3.10 -6.50
CA THR A 7 5.38 2.42 -5.52
C THR A 7 5.86 2.68 -4.11
N ILE A 8 4.95 3.05 -3.19
CA ILE A 8 5.29 3.35 -1.80
C ILE A 8 4.54 2.41 -0.86
N SER A 9 5.23 1.37 -0.40
CA SER A 9 4.82 0.56 0.75
C SER A 9 5.25 1.26 2.05
N ARG A 10 4.50 1.07 3.15
CA ARG A 10 4.73 1.90 4.34
C ARG A 10 4.14 1.31 5.61
N GLU A 11 4.82 1.44 6.72
CA GLU A 11 4.25 1.24 8.06
C GLU A 11 3.17 2.28 8.36
N PHE A 12 2.20 1.93 9.20
CA PHE A 12 1.19 2.88 9.65
C PHE A 12 1.83 3.96 10.53
N GLY A 13 1.48 5.22 10.31
CA GLY A 13 2.06 6.35 11.03
C GLY A 13 3.43 6.84 10.53
N SER A 14 4.13 6.10 9.64
CA SER A 14 5.44 6.53 9.10
C SER A 14 5.38 7.73 8.13
N GLY A 15 4.20 8.20 7.77
CA GLY A 15 4.05 9.32 6.83
C GLY A 15 4.17 8.96 5.35
N GLY A 16 4.26 7.66 5.00
CA GLY A 16 4.44 7.23 3.61
C GLY A 16 3.37 7.76 2.64
N ARG A 17 2.11 7.89 3.08
CA ARG A 17 1.04 8.53 2.29
C ARG A 17 1.32 10.01 2.01
N THR A 18 1.76 10.75 3.01
CA THR A 18 2.14 12.17 2.90
C THR A 18 3.34 12.32 1.97
N ILE A 19 4.35 11.46 2.11
CA ILE A 19 5.53 11.42 1.26
C ILE A 19 5.11 11.18 -0.19
N GLY A 20 4.28 10.16 -0.46
CA GLY A 20 3.80 9.85 -1.81
C GLY A 20 3.12 11.03 -2.50
N LYS A 21 2.21 11.72 -1.79
CA LYS A 21 1.53 12.91 -2.31
C LYS A 21 2.51 14.06 -2.59
N LYS A 22 3.49 14.29 -1.70
CA LYS A 22 4.49 15.34 -1.89
C LYS A 22 5.46 15.02 -3.04
N VAL A 23 5.89 13.76 -3.19
CA VAL A 23 6.71 13.31 -4.32
C VAL A 23 5.97 13.53 -5.63
N ALA A 24 4.73 13.08 -5.73
CA ALA A 24 3.91 13.24 -6.92
C ALA A 24 3.73 14.72 -7.28
N LYS A 25 3.45 15.58 -6.29
CA LYS A 25 3.35 17.03 -6.49
C LYS A 25 4.66 17.64 -7.00
N GLN A 26 5.81 17.25 -6.44
CA GLN A 26 7.11 17.76 -6.84
C GLN A 26 7.48 17.34 -8.26
N LEU A 27 7.09 16.12 -8.68
CA LEU A 27 7.37 15.58 -10.02
C LEU A 27 6.31 15.96 -11.07
N GLY A 28 5.21 16.58 -10.67
CA GLY A 28 4.11 16.92 -11.57
C GLY A 28 3.36 15.69 -12.13
N ILE A 29 3.33 14.59 -11.38
CA ILE A 29 2.66 13.32 -11.77
C ILE A 29 1.52 12.97 -10.80
N PRO A 30 0.51 12.18 -11.22
CA PRO A 30 -0.57 11.76 -10.33
C PRO A 30 -0.09 10.88 -9.18
N CYS A 31 -0.83 10.92 -8.06
CA CYS A 31 -0.65 10.03 -6.90
C CYS A 31 -1.95 9.28 -6.64
N TYR A 32 -1.90 7.96 -6.73
CA TYR A 32 -3.04 7.08 -6.52
C TYR A 32 -2.95 6.39 -5.14
N ASP A 33 -4.01 6.52 -4.35
CA ASP A 33 -4.16 5.94 -3.01
C ASP A 33 -5.65 5.63 -2.75
N ALA A 34 -6.47 6.62 -2.39
CA ALA A 34 -7.91 6.43 -2.22
C ALA A 34 -8.65 6.25 -3.57
N GLU A 35 -8.12 6.80 -4.64
CA GLU A 35 -8.67 6.71 -5.98
C GLU A 35 -8.75 5.27 -6.47
N ILE A 36 -7.80 4.40 -6.10
CA ILE A 36 -7.84 2.97 -6.41
C ILE A 36 -9.07 2.32 -5.78
N ILE A 37 -9.39 2.67 -4.53
CA ILE A 37 -10.58 2.16 -3.83
C ILE A 37 -11.85 2.59 -4.58
N GLN A 38 -11.92 3.84 -5.04
CA GLN A 38 -13.08 4.36 -5.77
C GLN A 38 -13.29 3.65 -7.11
N GLU A 39 -12.22 3.38 -7.85
CA GLU A 39 -12.31 2.61 -9.10
C GLU A 39 -12.75 1.16 -8.84
N MET A 40 -12.19 0.51 -7.80
CA MET A 40 -12.61 -0.84 -7.42
C MET A 40 -14.10 -0.89 -7.02
N VAL A 41 -14.60 0.09 -6.28
CA VAL A 41 -16.02 0.22 -5.90
C VAL A 41 -16.90 0.30 -7.15
N LYS A 42 -16.52 1.11 -8.14
CA LYS A 42 -17.27 1.23 -9.40
C LYS A 42 -17.31 -0.07 -10.19
N GLU A 43 -16.18 -0.78 -10.26
CA GLU A 43 -16.09 -2.01 -11.05
C GLU A 43 -16.76 -3.22 -10.37
N THR A 44 -16.66 -3.32 -9.04
CA THR A 44 -17.17 -4.50 -8.31
C THR A 44 -18.59 -4.33 -7.79
N GLY A 45 -19.05 -3.10 -7.62
CA GLY A 45 -20.32 -2.80 -6.94
C GLY A 45 -20.30 -3.02 -5.42
N PHE A 46 -19.15 -3.36 -4.84
CA PHE A 46 -19.00 -3.49 -3.39
C PHE A 46 -19.01 -2.13 -2.69
N THR A 47 -19.33 -2.11 -1.39
CA THR A 47 -19.31 -0.85 -0.63
C THR A 47 -17.89 -0.34 -0.43
N PRO A 48 -17.67 0.99 -0.34
CA PRO A 48 -16.35 1.56 -0.10
C PRO A 48 -15.69 1.04 1.18
N GLU A 49 -16.50 0.81 2.23
CA GLU A 49 -16.06 0.27 3.51
C GLU A 49 -15.51 -1.14 3.33
N TYR A 50 -16.24 -2.01 2.61
CA TYR A 50 -15.81 -3.38 2.34
C TYR A 50 -14.51 -3.42 1.52
N VAL A 51 -14.42 -2.66 0.43
CA VAL A 51 -13.22 -2.57 -0.42
C VAL A 51 -12.00 -2.06 0.37
N LYS A 52 -12.22 -1.09 1.27
CA LYS A 52 -11.17 -0.55 2.12
C LYS A 52 -10.69 -1.58 3.16
N GLU A 53 -11.63 -2.26 3.80
CA GLU A 53 -11.33 -3.26 4.82
C GLU A 53 -10.68 -4.51 4.20
N ALA A 54 -11.27 -5.09 3.19
CA ALA A 54 -10.74 -6.27 2.52
C ALA A 54 -9.34 -6.07 1.94
N GLY A 55 -8.98 -4.86 1.53
CA GLY A 55 -7.63 -4.53 1.08
C GLY A 55 -6.59 -4.34 2.20
N GLU A 56 -6.99 -4.47 3.45
CA GLU A 56 -6.10 -4.47 4.64
C GLU A 56 -6.28 -5.75 5.50
N TYR A 57 -7.21 -6.65 5.14
CA TYR A 57 -7.48 -7.90 5.85
C TYR A 57 -7.08 -9.12 5.03
N THR A 58 -6.49 -10.10 5.70
CA THR A 58 -6.33 -11.44 5.15
C THR A 58 -7.66 -12.18 5.26
N PRO A 59 -8.06 -12.97 4.24
CA PRO A 59 -9.21 -13.86 4.35
C PRO A 59 -9.15 -14.72 5.60
N GLY A 60 -10.25 -14.85 6.30
CA GLY A 60 -10.32 -15.64 7.53
C GLY A 60 -9.96 -17.09 7.27
N SER A 61 -9.04 -17.61 8.04
CA SER A 61 -8.56 -19.00 8.05
C SER A 61 -8.02 -19.53 6.72
N PHE A 62 -6.71 -19.60 6.63
CA PHE A 62 -5.93 -20.19 5.52
C PHE A 62 -6.46 -21.56 5.03
N LEU A 63 -7.05 -22.36 5.91
CA LEU A 63 -7.60 -23.68 5.58
C LEU A 63 -8.97 -23.61 4.89
N SER A 64 -9.79 -22.61 5.16
CA SER A 64 -11.12 -22.50 4.58
C SER A 64 -11.08 -21.99 3.13
N SER A 65 -10.19 -21.05 2.80
CA SER A 65 -10.12 -20.48 1.44
C SER A 65 -9.56 -21.46 0.40
N ALA A 66 -8.55 -22.25 0.76
CA ALA A 66 -7.98 -23.26 -0.15
C ALA A 66 -8.96 -24.40 -0.49
N PHE A 67 -9.87 -24.74 0.43
CA PHE A 67 -10.91 -25.75 0.23
C PHE A 67 -12.15 -25.19 -0.48
N SER A 68 -12.55 -23.94 -0.19
CA SER A 68 -13.75 -23.33 -0.79
C SER A 68 -13.57 -22.98 -2.26
N ASN A 69 -12.39 -22.53 -2.70
CA ASN A 69 -12.12 -22.21 -4.10
C ASN A 69 -12.28 -23.41 -5.06
N ARG A 70 -12.08 -24.64 -4.58
CA ARG A 70 -12.26 -25.83 -5.39
C ARG A 70 -13.71 -26.29 -5.54
N LEU A 71 -14.60 -25.86 -4.64
CA LEU A 71 -15.97 -26.36 -4.57
C LEU A 71 -17.04 -25.30 -4.83
N PHE A 72 -16.76 -24.02 -4.59
CA PHE A 72 -17.76 -22.94 -4.59
C PHE A 72 -17.45 -21.73 -5.48
N GLY A 73 -16.36 -21.76 -6.27
CA GLY A 73 -15.93 -20.65 -7.12
C GLY A 73 -15.12 -19.57 -6.36
N PRO A 74 -14.76 -18.45 -7.05
CA PRO A 74 -13.93 -17.41 -6.47
C PRO A 74 -14.62 -16.72 -5.29
N THR A 75 -13.85 -16.42 -4.25
CA THR A 75 -14.34 -15.65 -3.09
C THR A 75 -14.43 -14.17 -3.42
N ASN A 76 -15.15 -13.40 -2.60
CA ASN A 76 -15.18 -11.94 -2.75
C ASN A 76 -13.78 -11.30 -2.65
N GLU A 77 -12.89 -11.88 -1.86
CA GLU A 77 -11.50 -11.46 -1.72
C GLU A 77 -10.70 -11.74 -3.00
N ASP A 78 -10.93 -12.88 -3.67
CA ASP A 78 -10.30 -13.20 -4.96
C ASP A 78 -10.77 -12.20 -6.04
N ILE A 79 -12.07 -11.92 -6.08
CA ILE A 79 -12.65 -10.92 -6.99
C ILE A 79 -12.02 -9.54 -6.75
N LEU A 80 -11.91 -9.12 -5.48
CA LEU A 80 -11.28 -7.85 -5.14
C LEU A 80 -9.80 -7.79 -5.52
N TRP A 81 -9.06 -8.89 -5.35
CA TRP A 81 -7.66 -8.95 -5.75
C TRP A 81 -7.51 -8.83 -7.27
N GLU A 82 -8.32 -9.52 -8.06
CA GLU A 82 -8.30 -9.43 -9.52
C GLU A 82 -8.60 -8.01 -10.01
N HIS A 83 -9.62 -7.37 -9.45
CA HIS A 83 -9.94 -5.98 -9.77
C HIS A 83 -8.84 -5.00 -9.34
N GLN A 84 -8.25 -5.19 -8.16
CA GLN A 84 -7.10 -4.38 -7.71
C GLN A 84 -5.92 -4.51 -8.66
N TYR A 85 -5.62 -5.74 -9.09
CA TYR A 85 -4.54 -6.02 -10.04
C TYR A 85 -4.78 -5.31 -11.38
N LYS A 86 -5.99 -5.40 -11.92
CA LYS A 86 -6.41 -4.74 -13.15
C LYS A 86 -6.30 -3.21 -13.03
N VAL A 87 -6.96 -2.62 -12.02
CA VAL A 87 -6.98 -1.16 -11.80
C VAL A 87 -5.54 -0.60 -11.68
N ILE A 88 -4.69 -1.23 -10.86
CA ILE A 88 -3.30 -0.78 -10.68
C ILE A 88 -2.50 -0.87 -11.99
N THR A 89 -2.69 -1.95 -12.75
CA THR A 89 -2.02 -2.12 -14.04
C THR A 89 -2.46 -1.06 -15.05
N GLU A 90 -3.76 -0.78 -15.14
CA GLU A 90 -4.31 0.25 -16.03
C GLU A 90 -3.85 1.66 -15.64
N LEU A 91 -3.80 1.98 -14.34
CA LEU A 91 -3.29 3.27 -13.88
C LEU A 91 -1.80 3.47 -14.26
N ALA A 92 -0.99 2.43 -14.12
CA ALA A 92 0.42 2.46 -14.52
C ALA A 92 0.61 2.59 -16.05
N GLN A 93 -0.32 2.10 -16.85
CA GLN A 93 -0.29 2.23 -18.31
C GLN A 93 -0.67 3.64 -18.79
N LYS A 94 -1.47 4.39 -18.03
CA LYS A 94 -1.88 5.76 -18.39
C LYS A 94 -0.72 6.75 -18.40
N GLY A 95 0.35 6.48 -17.65
CA GLY A 95 1.55 7.32 -17.59
C GLY A 95 2.32 7.18 -16.29
N PRO A 96 3.40 7.96 -16.14
CA PRO A 96 4.15 8.02 -14.90
C PRO A 96 3.25 8.41 -13.70
N CYS A 97 3.43 7.72 -12.58
CA CYS A 97 2.59 7.98 -11.39
C CYS A 97 3.26 7.49 -10.09
N VAL A 98 2.71 7.94 -8.97
CA VAL A 98 3.00 7.39 -7.63
C VAL A 98 1.81 6.56 -7.18
N ILE A 99 2.03 5.34 -6.72
CA ILE A 99 0.99 4.45 -6.18
C ILE A 99 1.34 4.08 -4.74
N VAL A 100 0.38 4.28 -3.81
CA VAL A 100 0.61 4.06 -2.38
C VAL A 100 -0.07 2.78 -1.89
N GLY A 101 0.73 1.76 -1.58
CA GLY A 101 0.29 0.49 -1.02
C GLY A 101 -0.36 -0.46 -2.03
N ARG A 102 -1.32 -1.28 -1.55
CA ARG A 102 -2.10 -2.21 -2.38
C ARG A 102 -1.26 -3.25 -3.15
N CYS A 103 -0.13 -3.67 -2.60
CA CYS A 103 0.80 -4.58 -3.26
C CYS A 103 1.24 -4.11 -4.67
N ALA A 104 1.20 -2.78 -4.94
CA ALA A 104 1.57 -2.24 -6.25
C ALA A 104 3.02 -2.55 -6.62
N ASP A 105 3.91 -2.65 -5.63
CA ASP A 105 5.30 -3.07 -5.75
C ASP A 105 5.45 -4.48 -6.36
N TYR A 106 4.53 -5.38 -6.03
CA TYR A 106 4.45 -6.74 -6.58
C TYR A 106 3.71 -6.75 -7.92
N ILE A 107 2.54 -6.13 -8.00
CA ILE A 107 1.71 -6.14 -9.22
C ILE A 107 2.46 -5.57 -10.43
N LEU A 108 3.30 -4.55 -10.21
CA LEU A 108 3.99 -3.83 -11.29
C LEU A 108 5.44 -4.24 -11.51
N GLN A 109 5.98 -5.21 -10.76
CA GLN A 109 7.40 -5.56 -10.82
C GLN A 109 7.93 -5.86 -12.24
N ASP A 110 7.11 -6.48 -13.09
CA ASP A 110 7.47 -6.84 -14.47
C ASP A 110 6.72 -6.01 -15.54
N LYS A 111 5.84 -5.08 -15.12
CA LYS A 111 4.91 -4.35 -15.99
C LYS A 111 5.29 -2.89 -16.23
N ALA A 112 6.03 -2.29 -15.30
CA ALA A 112 6.47 -0.91 -15.38
C ALA A 112 7.96 -0.79 -15.05
N ASP A 113 8.58 0.37 -15.36
CA ASP A 113 9.85 0.78 -14.75
C ASP A 113 9.53 1.25 -13.33
N CYS A 114 9.60 0.33 -12.37
CA CYS A 114 9.05 0.51 -11.04
C CYS A 114 10.15 0.83 -10.01
N LEU A 115 10.12 2.03 -9.44
CA LEU A 115 10.90 2.36 -8.24
C LEU A 115 10.13 1.93 -6.99
N LYS A 116 10.56 0.83 -6.36
CA LYS A 116 9.91 0.26 -5.17
C LYS A 116 10.50 0.88 -3.90
N VAL A 117 9.67 1.59 -3.14
CA VAL A 117 10.06 2.30 -1.91
C VAL A 117 9.29 1.75 -0.72
N PHE A 118 9.99 1.58 0.41
CA PHE A 118 9.39 1.28 1.71
C PHE A 118 9.68 2.40 2.71
N ILE A 119 8.64 2.90 3.39
CA ILE A 119 8.77 3.94 4.43
C ILE A 119 8.44 3.34 5.79
N HIS A 120 9.38 3.46 6.73
CA HIS A 120 9.21 3.06 8.11
C HIS A 120 9.59 4.19 9.07
N ALA A 121 9.32 4.01 10.36
CA ALA A 121 9.83 4.86 11.43
C ALA A 121 9.70 4.15 12.78
N ASP A 122 10.38 4.67 13.79
CA ASP A 122 10.33 4.14 15.14
C ASP A 122 8.92 4.27 15.73
N MET A 123 8.56 3.37 16.66
CA MET A 123 7.23 3.28 17.26
C MET A 123 6.78 4.61 17.86
N ASP A 124 7.65 5.26 18.62
CA ASP A 124 7.33 6.53 19.31
C ASP A 124 7.04 7.67 18.34
N PHE A 125 7.80 7.77 17.25
CA PHE A 125 7.53 8.76 16.20
C PHE A 125 6.16 8.51 15.56
N ARG A 126 5.88 7.26 15.22
CA ARG A 126 4.62 6.86 14.58
C ARG A 126 3.42 7.05 15.51
N ALA A 127 3.57 6.73 16.79
CA ALA A 127 2.52 6.88 17.82
C ALA A 127 2.12 8.35 17.96
N ARG A 128 3.08 9.26 18.16
CA ARG A 128 2.81 10.70 18.20
C ARG A 128 2.11 11.18 16.92
N ARG A 129 2.65 10.79 15.76
CA ARG A 129 2.13 11.21 14.47
C ARG A 129 0.69 10.76 14.22
N ILE A 130 0.29 9.54 14.62
CA ILE A 130 -1.10 9.11 14.39
C ILE A 130 -2.09 9.82 15.30
N VAL A 131 -1.68 10.25 16.48
CA VAL A 131 -2.51 11.10 17.35
C VAL A 131 -2.68 12.48 16.74
N GLU A 132 -1.60 13.11 16.29
CA GLU A 132 -1.63 14.43 15.63
C GLU A 132 -2.52 14.44 14.37
N VAL A 133 -2.45 13.41 13.55
CA VAL A 133 -3.13 13.37 12.24
C VAL A 133 -4.55 12.82 12.31
N TYR A 134 -4.81 11.85 13.19
CA TYR A 134 -6.07 11.10 13.24
C TYR A 134 -6.80 11.20 14.58
N GLY A 135 -6.24 11.93 15.55
CA GLY A 135 -6.79 12.09 16.88
C GLY A 135 -6.60 10.87 17.79
N GLU A 136 -6.90 11.08 19.05
CA GLU A 136 -6.97 10.02 20.08
C GLU A 136 -8.17 9.10 19.84
N ARG A 137 -8.05 7.86 20.31
CA ARG A 137 -9.11 6.85 20.30
C ARG A 137 -9.02 6.01 21.57
N GLU A 138 -10.02 5.17 21.86
CA GLU A 138 -10.02 4.24 22.99
C GLU A 138 -8.81 3.29 22.97
N GLN A 139 -8.46 2.79 21.77
CA GLN A 139 -7.27 1.95 21.57
C GLN A 139 -6.00 2.79 21.58
N SER A 140 -4.97 2.34 22.33
CA SER A 140 -3.69 3.04 22.39
C SER A 140 -3.04 3.21 21.02
N PRO A 141 -2.24 4.29 20.82
CA PRO A 141 -1.55 4.50 19.55
C PRO A 141 -0.69 3.29 19.14
N GLU A 142 0.03 2.68 20.05
CA GLU A 142 0.93 1.55 19.79
C GLU A 142 0.16 0.29 19.36
N GLU A 143 -0.99 0.02 19.98
CA GLU A 143 -1.87 -1.09 19.60
C GLU A 143 -2.44 -0.86 18.19
N ARG A 144 -2.88 0.36 17.90
CA ARG A 144 -3.35 0.75 16.55
C ARG A 144 -2.28 0.55 15.49
N LEU A 145 -1.01 0.89 15.80
CA LEU A 145 0.12 0.71 14.91
C LEU A 145 0.38 -0.77 14.63
N ARG A 146 0.49 -1.58 15.71
CA ARG A 146 0.74 -3.03 15.60
C ARG A 146 -0.37 -3.74 14.83
N ASP A 147 -1.63 -3.42 15.11
CA ASP A 147 -2.78 -4.05 14.45
C ASP A 147 -2.79 -3.75 12.93
N LYS A 148 -2.63 -2.46 12.56
CA LYS A 148 -2.60 -2.06 11.15
C LYS A 148 -1.41 -2.67 10.39
N ASP A 149 -0.22 -2.68 10.98
CA ASP A 149 0.96 -3.23 10.33
C ASP A 149 0.89 -4.75 10.23
N LYS A 150 0.37 -5.44 11.27
CA LYS A 150 0.11 -6.89 11.22
C LYS A 150 -0.83 -7.26 10.08
N ARG A 151 -1.92 -6.50 9.89
CA ARG A 151 -2.88 -6.74 8.81
C ARG A 151 -2.23 -6.53 7.43
N ARG A 152 -1.48 -5.44 7.23
CA ARG A 152 -0.76 -5.16 5.99
C ARG A 152 0.28 -6.24 5.68
N ALA A 153 1.05 -6.66 6.66
CA ALA A 153 2.04 -7.71 6.51
C ALA A 153 1.38 -9.05 6.12
N ALA A 154 0.26 -9.40 6.77
CA ALA A 154 -0.49 -10.61 6.47
C ALA A 154 -1.10 -10.58 5.06
N TYR A 155 -1.74 -9.45 4.68
CA TYR A 155 -2.29 -9.25 3.34
C TYR A 155 -1.22 -9.34 2.26
N HIS A 156 -0.11 -8.63 2.43
CA HIS A 156 1.02 -8.67 1.49
C HIS A 156 1.58 -10.09 1.36
N ARG A 157 1.82 -10.76 2.49
CA ARG A 157 2.33 -12.15 2.49
C ARG A 157 1.39 -13.11 1.77
N PHE A 158 0.07 -12.98 1.99
CA PHE A 158 -0.93 -13.88 1.39
C PHE A 158 -0.94 -13.80 -0.14
N TYR A 159 -0.93 -12.58 -0.70
CA TYR A 159 -1.02 -12.39 -2.16
C TYR A 159 0.31 -12.39 -2.89
N THR A 160 1.43 -12.21 -2.21
CA THR A 160 2.74 -12.06 -2.87
C THR A 160 3.75 -13.13 -2.48
N ASP A 161 3.46 -13.89 -1.42
CA ASP A 161 4.40 -14.79 -0.73
C ASP A 161 5.71 -14.11 -0.27
N MET A 162 5.75 -12.78 -0.24
CA MET A 162 6.92 -11.98 0.13
C MET A 162 6.79 -11.43 1.54
N LYS A 163 7.92 -11.28 2.25
CA LYS A 163 7.96 -10.66 3.57
C LYS A 163 7.85 -9.13 3.41
N TRP A 164 6.76 -8.56 3.90
CA TRP A 164 6.52 -7.12 3.91
C TRP A 164 7.57 -6.37 4.74
N GLY A 165 8.06 -5.23 4.22
CA GLY A 165 9.08 -4.42 4.89
C GLY A 165 10.49 -5.04 4.90
N TYR A 166 10.71 -6.18 4.25
CA TYR A 166 12.04 -6.77 4.11
C TYR A 166 12.84 -5.97 3.07
N ALA A 167 13.94 -5.37 3.50
CA ALA A 167 14.67 -4.38 2.69
C ALA A 167 15.04 -4.86 1.28
N GLN A 168 15.35 -6.14 1.13
CA GLN A 168 15.73 -6.75 -0.16
C GLN A 168 14.58 -6.78 -1.20
N ASN A 169 13.33 -6.58 -0.77
CA ASN A 169 12.18 -6.51 -1.67
C ASN A 169 11.98 -5.11 -2.28
N TYR A 170 12.74 -4.12 -1.81
CA TYR A 170 12.58 -2.72 -2.20
C TYR A 170 13.90 -2.17 -2.75
N HIS A 171 13.81 -1.18 -3.65
CA HIS A 171 14.99 -0.48 -4.15
C HIS A 171 15.47 0.58 -3.16
N LEU A 172 14.56 1.07 -2.31
CA LEU A 172 14.83 2.10 -1.31
C LEU A 172 14.00 1.87 -0.06
N THR A 173 14.63 1.88 1.10
CA THR A 173 13.98 1.80 2.41
C THR A 173 14.40 2.99 3.25
N LEU A 174 13.45 3.83 3.73
CA LEU A 174 13.73 5.08 4.42
C LEU A 174 13.08 5.14 5.79
N ASN A 175 13.87 5.51 6.80
CA ASN A 175 13.37 5.86 8.14
C ASN A 175 12.95 7.33 8.16
N SER A 176 11.65 7.59 8.05
CA SER A 176 11.09 8.95 8.04
C SER A 176 11.12 9.63 9.40
N GLY A 177 11.25 8.88 10.50
CA GLY A 177 11.42 9.42 11.84
C GLY A 177 12.80 10.07 12.04
N VAL A 178 13.82 9.54 11.37
CA VAL A 178 15.19 10.06 11.40
C VAL A 178 15.42 11.13 10.34
N LEU A 179 15.01 10.86 9.12
CA LEU A 179 15.26 11.75 7.97
C LEU A 179 14.30 12.93 7.89
N GLY A 180 13.11 12.78 8.46
CA GLY A 180 11.99 13.70 8.23
C GLY A 180 11.30 13.49 6.87
N ILE A 181 10.04 13.94 6.80
CA ILE A 181 9.18 13.76 5.61
C ILE A 181 9.79 14.43 4.37
N ASP A 182 10.25 15.68 4.50
CA ASP A 182 10.72 16.46 3.35
C ASP A 182 12.04 15.93 2.77
N GLN A 183 12.94 15.41 3.61
CA GLN A 183 14.15 14.77 3.11
C GLN A 183 13.85 13.44 2.41
N CYS A 184 12.92 12.65 2.93
CA CYS A 184 12.45 11.46 2.22
C CYS A 184 11.89 11.79 0.83
N VAL A 185 11.13 12.87 0.71
CA VAL A 185 10.58 13.35 -0.57
C VAL A 185 11.70 13.71 -1.55
N LYS A 186 12.73 14.47 -1.11
CA LYS A 186 13.86 14.86 -1.93
C LYS A 186 14.64 13.64 -2.45
N ILE A 187 14.92 12.68 -1.56
CA ILE A 187 15.63 11.45 -1.92
C ILE A 187 14.85 10.66 -2.99
N ILE A 188 13.56 10.44 -2.78
CA ILE A 188 12.75 9.67 -3.73
C ILE A 188 12.66 10.41 -5.07
N ALA A 189 12.43 11.71 -5.07
CA ALA A 189 12.31 12.51 -6.28
C ALA A 189 13.64 12.58 -7.07
N SER A 190 14.79 12.53 -6.41
CA SER A 190 16.10 12.50 -7.09
C SER A 190 16.43 11.21 -7.80
N LEU A 191 15.70 10.13 -7.51
CA LEU A 191 15.85 8.82 -8.16
C LEU A 191 14.86 8.61 -9.32
N TYR A 192 13.96 9.57 -9.54
CA TYR A 192 12.99 9.54 -10.63
C TYR A 192 13.62 10.07 -11.93
#